data_8b0bc24505303376a288aabf29178fb8
#
_entry.id   8b0bc24505303376a288aabf29178fb8
#
_cell.length_a   1.000
_cell.length_b   1.000
_cell.length_c   1.000
_cell.angle_alpha   90.00
_cell.angle_beta   90.00
_cell.angle_gamma   90.00
#
_symmetry.space_group_name_H-M   'P 1'
#
loop_
_entity.id
_entity.type
_entity.pdbx_description
1 polymer ?
#
loop_
_entity_poly.entity_id
_entity_poly.type
_entity_poly.pdbx_seq_one_letter_code
_entity_poly.pdbx_strand_id
1 'polypeptide(L)'
;MDKLKRIYDTFVSSGRFISATPYGSGHINDTYLVKVDEDVEYILQRINDNVFKDIPKLVRNKELVCGHIRNRLIRHKVSDITRKYITYFYTDKGNAYYKDYEGNYWTLSLFIKGSKSYDVIPNSQIAYQVGIGFGEFENRISDFDSKLLIETIPLFHNVPRRQRELKEALAKARPDQIEASKELLEYLKKFDNKMLELQQMKDEGILPLRVTHNDMKANNLLFDHNDHPLCVIDLDTVMPGIVHYDFGDAIRSACNTAGEETRDLDEVHFNMDYFEAFAAGFMEKAKHLLTLKEKKTLAQG
;
A
#
# COMPACT_ATOMS: atom_id res chain seq x y z
N MET A 1 3.73 -12.56 -25.88
CA MET A 1 5.12 -12.05 -25.92
C MET A 1 5.24 -10.77 -26.75
N ASP A 2 4.73 -10.72 -27.96
CA ASP A 2 4.82 -9.56 -28.86
C ASP A 2 4.12 -8.28 -28.30
N LYS A 3 2.94 -8.41 -27.64
CA LYS A 3 2.23 -7.28 -27.02
C LYS A 3 3.03 -6.64 -25.88
N LEU A 4 3.54 -7.42 -24.91
CA LEU A 4 4.30 -6.90 -23.76
C LEU A 4 5.61 -6.27 -24.20
N LYS A 5 6.28 -6.84 -25.22
CA LYS A 5 7.48 -6.23 -25.81
C LYS A 5 7.16 -4.84 -26.40
N ARG A 6 6.10 -4.73 -27.23
CA ARG A 6 5.71 -3.43 -27.81
C ARG A 6 5.39 -2.38 -26.76
N ILE A 7 4.75 -2.80 -25.64
CA ILE A 7 4.46 -1.88 -24.53
C ILE A 7 5.76 -1.46 -23.84
N TYR A 8 6.66 -2.40 -23.52
CA TYR A 8 7.96 -2.10 -22.94
C TYR A 8 8.77 -1.11 -23.80
N ASP A 9 8.81 -1.32 -25.10
CA ASP A 9 9.56 -0.50 -26.07
C ASP A 9 9.03 0.96 -26.16
N THR A 10 7.87 1.28 -25.55
CA THR A 10 7.38 2.68 -25.48
C THR A 10 8.01 3.49 -24.35
N PHE A 11 8.65 2.83 -23.40
CA PHE A 11 9.30 3.48 -22.27
C PHE A 11 10.78 3.71 -22.55
N VAL A 12 11.31 4.86 -22.10
CA VAL A 12 12.74 5.18 -22.19
C VAL A 12 13.46 4.43 -21.06
N SER A 13 13.88 3.21 -21.35
CA SER A 13 14.57 2.29 -20.45
C SER A 13 15.85 1.77 -21.10
N SER A 14 16.71 1.08 -20.35
CA SER A 14 17.90 0.45 -20.89
C SER A 14 17.68 -1.04 -21.19
N GLY A 15 18.48 -1.59 -22.11
CA GLY A 15 18.43 -2.99 -22.49
C GLY A 15 17.32 -3.37 -23.45
N ARG A 16 17.59 -4.41 -24.27
CA ARG A 16 16.58 -4.95 -25.20
C ARG A 16 15.74 -6.00 -24.50
N PHE A 17 14.44 -5.94 -24.71
CA PHE A 17 13.49 -6.91 -24.16
C PHE A 17 13.85 -8.35 -24.53
N ILE A 18 13.97 -9.23 -23.54
CA ILE A 18 14.16 -10.68 -23.70
C ILE A 18 12.84 -11.40 -23.40
N SER A 19 12.25 -11.17 -22.22
CA SER A 19 11.04 -11.87 -21.78
C SER A 19 10.24 -11.04 -20.77
N ALA A 20 8.96 -11.37 -20.64
CA ALA A 20 8.12 -10.90 -19.54
C ALA A 20 7.32 -12.09 -19.00
N THR A 21 7.34 -12.29 -17.70
CA THR A 21 6.61 -13.37 -17.00
C THR A 21 5.72 -12.78 -15.93
N PRO A 22 4.52 -13.33 -15.66
CA PRO A 22 3.69 -12.90 -14.54
C PRO A 22 4.50 -12.92 -13.23
N TYR A 23 4.31 -11.90 -12.40
CA TYR A 23 5.08 -11.72 -11.17
C TYR A 23 4.21 -11.19 -10.02
N GLY A 24 4.42 -11.76 -8.82
CA GLY A 24 3.70 -11.39 -7.61
C GLY A 24 2.35 -12.08 -7.46
N SER A 25 1.75 -11.93 -6.27
CA SER A 25 0.46 -12.50 -5.86
C SER A 25 -0.67 -11.46 -5.82
N GLY A 26 -0.45 -10.25 -6.33
CA GLY A 26 -1.44 -9.18 -6.33
C GLY A 26 -2.66 -9.50 -7.20
N HIS A 27 -3.88 -9.19 -6.69
CA HIS A 27 -5.15 -9.56 -7.34
C HIS A 27 -5.80 -8.42 -8.15
N ILE A 28 -5.29 -7.20 -8.05
CA ILE A 28 -5.91 -6.02 -8.68
C ILE A 28 -5.29 -5.74 -10.04
N ASN A 29 -3.97 -5.66 -10.11
CA ASN A 29 -3.22 -5.29 -11.30
C ASN A 29 -2.55 -6.51 -11.93
N ASP A 30 -2.38 -6.52 -13.25
CA ASP A 30 -1.54 -7.52 -13.91
C ASP A 30 -0.09 -7.04 -13.89
N THR A 31 0.76 -7.79 -13.21
CA THR A 31 2.16 -7.45 -13.01
C THR A 31 3.08 -8.46 -13.70
N TYR A 32 4.11 -7.97 -14.39
CA TYR A 32 5.07 -8.78 -15.13
C TYR A 32 6.50 -8.37 -14.77
N LEU A 33 7.35 -9.36 -14.51
CA LEU A 33 8.80 -9.19 -14.45
C LEU A 33 9.37 -9.23 -15.86
N VAL A 34 9.96 -8.11 -16.28
CA VAL A 34 10.60 -7.96 -17.59
C VAL A 34 12.09 -8.15 -17.44
N LYS A 35 12.67 -9.09 -18.23
CA LYS A 35 14.11 -9.31 -18.39
C LYS A 35 14.60 -8.71 -19.68
N VAL A 36 15.76 -8.09 -19.61
CA VAL A 36 16.47 -7.47 -20.75
C VAL A 36 17.87 -8.03 -20.87
N ASP A 37 18.60 -7.70 -21.94
CA ASP A 37 19.97 -8.16 -22.21
C ASP A 37 21.04 -7.41 -21.38
N GLU A 38 20.64 -6.60 -20.43
CA GLU A 38 21.50 -5.94 -19.44
C GLU A 38 21.25 -6.49 -18.03
N ASP A 39 22.14 -6.17 -17.08
CA ASP A 39 21.98 -6.56 -15.67
C ASP A 39 20.97 -5.64 -14.95
N VAL A 40 19.79 -5.49 -15.52
CA VAL A 40 18.67 -4.78 -14.98
C VAL A 40 17.37 -5.55 -15.27
N GLU A 41 16.39 -5.41 -14.40
CA GLU A 41 15.04 -5.99 -14.58
C GLU A 41 14.01 -4.93 -14.25
N TYR A 42 12.82 -5.08 -14.82
CA TYR A 42 11.73 -4.10 -14.66
C TYR A 42 10.44 -4.78 -14.22
N ILE A 43 9.60 -4.02 -13.57
CA ILE A 43 8.19 -4.35 -13.35
C ILE A 43 7.36 -3.58 -14.37
N LEU A 44 6.70 -4.32 -15.25
CA LEU A 44 5.68 -3.81 -16.17
C LEU A 44 4.31 -4.14 -15.58
N GLN A 45 3.50 -3.13 -15.28
CA GLN A 45 2.22 -3.32 -14.60
C GLN A 45 1.08 -2.70 -15.42
N ARG A 46 0.01 -3.48 -15.64
CA ARG A 46 -1.26 -3.00 -16.16
C ARG A 46 -2.16 -2.61 -14.99
N ILE A 47 -2.52 -1.34 -14.92
CA ILE A 47 -3.38 -0.81 -13.87
C ILE A 47 -4.84 -1.14 -14.17
N ASN A 48 -5.57 -1.65 -13.19
CA ASN A 48 -6.97 -2.03 -13.32
C ASN A 48 -7.90 -0.81 -13.30
N ASP A 49 -8.43 -0.43 -14.45
CA ASP A 49 -9.34 0.71 -14.64
C ASP A 49 -10.77 0.45 -14.14
N ASN A 50 -11.11 -0.78 -13.79
CA ASN A 50 -12.35 -1.07 -13.07
C ASN A 50 -12.30 -0.58 -11.63
N VAL A 51 -11.14 -0.61 -11.00
CA VAL A 51 -10.90 -0.14 -9.62
C VAL A 51 -10.55 1.34 -9.61
N PHE A 52 -9.54 1.73 -10.41
CA PHE A 52 -9.00 3.09 -10.45
C PHE A 52 -9.56 3.88 -11.64
N LYS A 53 -10.39 4.88 -11.38
CA LYS A 53 -11.14 5.60 -12.43
C LYS A 53 -10.34 6.72 -13.12
N ASP A 54 -9.31 7.26 -12.49
CA ASP A 54 -8.45 8.32 -13.03
C ASP A 54 -6.97 7.92 -12.94
N ILE A 55 -6.57 7.00 -13.81
CA ILE A 55 -5.20 6.44 -13.79
C ILE A 55 -4.12 7.51 -14.02
N PRO A 56 -4.27 8.49 -14.92
CA PRO A 56 -3.30 9.58 -15.05
C PRO A 56 -3.02 10.30 -13.72
N LYS A 57 -4.05 10.59 -12.93
CA LYS A 57 -3.89 11.25 -11.64
C LYS A 57 -3.34 10.31 -10.57
N LEU A 58 -3.74 9.03 -10.58
CA LEU A 58 -3.13 8.01 -9.71
C LEU A 58 -1.63 7.93 -9.95
N VAL A 59 -1.19 7.83 -11.21
CA VAL A 59 0.24 7.79 -11.55
C VAL A 59 0.95 9.07 -11.10
N ARG A 60 0.30 10.24 -11.25
CA ARG A 60 0.83 11.50 -10.73
C ARG A 60 1.04 11.48 -9.21
N ASN A 61 0.12 10.91 -8.42
CA ASN A 61 0.33 10.74 -6.97
C ASN A 61 1.61 9.93 -6.71
N LYS A 62 1.77 8.80 -7.41
CA LYS A 62 2.95 7.92 -7.29
C LYS A 62 4.24 8.68 -7.62
N GLU A 63 4.27 9.44 -8.72
CA GLU A 63 5.42 10.25 -9.12
C GLU A 63 5.78 11.31 -8.07
N LEU A 64 4.78 12.03 -7.56
CA LEU A 64 4.99 13.09 -6.56
C LEU A 64 5.58 12.52 -5.27
N VAL A 65 5.02 11.41 -4.77
CA VAL A 65 5.49 10.76 -3.54
C VAL A 65 6.87 10.17 -3.73
N CYS A 66 7.11 9.40 -4.81
CA CYS A 66 8.43 8.84 -5.09
C CYS A 66 9.50 9.92 -5.32
N GLY A 67 9.14 10.99 -6.03
CA GLY A 67 10.03 12.13 -6.25
C GLY A 67 10.42 12.82 -4.94
N HIS A 68 9.46 13.01 -4.03
CA HIS A 68 9.71 13.57 -2.71
C HIS A 68 10.64 12.68 -1.88
N ILE A 69 10.33 11.38 -1.78
CA ILE A 69 11.17 10.40 -1.07
C ILE A 69 12.60 10.41 -1.64
N ARG A 70 12.74 10.33 -2.97
CA ARG A 70 14.05 10.39 -3.63
C ARG A 70 14.83 11.64 -3.26
N ASN A 71 14.22 12.80 -3.34
CA ASN A 71 14.89 14.08 -3.02
C ASN A 71 15.33 14.13 -1.56
N ARG A 72 14.54 13.57 -0.67
CA ARG A 72 14.86 13.48 0.75
C ARG A 72 16.02 12.52 1.01
N LEU A 73 16.04 11.35 0.37
CA LEU A 73 17.15 10.40 0.45
C LEU A 73 18.46 11.00 -0.05
N ILE A 74 18.43 11.75 -1.17
CA ILE A 74 19.61 12.46 -1.70
C ILE A 74 20.09 13.51 -0.69
N ARG A 75 19.20 14.35 -0.16
CA ARG A 75 19.51 15.39 0.84
C ARG A 75 20.18 14.80 2.09
N HIS A 76 19.73 13.63 2.53
CA HIS A 76 20.31 12.94 3.69
C HIS A 76 21.50 12.03 3.33
N LYS A 77 21.96 12.05 2.07
CA LYS A 77 23.11 11.25 1.59
C LYS A 77 22.98 9.76 1.89
N VAL A 78 21.76 9.23 1.78
CA VAL A 78 21.50 7.81 1.98
C VAL A 78 22.18 7.02 0.85
N SER A 79 22.85 5.94 1.18
CA SER A 79 23.44 5.01 0.20
C SER A 79 22.37 4.12 -0.43
N ASP A 80 22.65 3.60 -1.62
CA ASP A 80 21.79 2.62 -2.33
C ASP A 80 20.33 3.11 -2.49
N ILE A 81 20.18 4.38 -2.87
CA ILE A 81 18.86 5.03 -2.91
C ILE A 81 17.90 4.36 -3.89
N THR A 82 18.39 3.77 -4.97
CA THR A 82 17.56 3.10 -6.01
C THR A 82 16.76 1.92 -5.48
N ARG A 83 17.17 1.36 -4.34
CA ARG A 83 16.44 0.29 -3.65
C ARG A 83 15.53 0.79 -2.53
N LYS A 84 15.43 2.11 -2.31
CA LYS A 84 14.71 2.73 -1.17
C LYS A 84 13.43 3.45 -1.58
N TYR A 85 13.12 3.52 -2.87
CA TYR A 85 11.89 4.05 -3.44
C TYR A 85 11.63 3.43 -4.81
N ILE A 86 10.40 3.50 -5.31
CA ILE A 86 10.06 3.00 -6.64
C ILE A 86 10.53 4.01 -7.69
N THR A 87 11.38 3.55 -8.62
CA THR A 87 11.83 4.36 -9.77
C THR A 87 10.94 4.05 -10.96
N TYR A 88 10.11 5.02 -11.39
CA TYR A 88 9.30 4.92 -12.60
C TYR A 88 10.05 5.38 -13.83
N PHE A 89 9.75 4.76 -14.98
CA PHE A 89 10.26 5.12 -16.29
C PHE A 89 9.18 5.85 -17.09
N TYR A 90 9.63 6.75 -17.98
CA TYR A 90 8.77 7.60 -18.76
C TYR A 90 8.74 7.14 -20.21
N THR A 91 7.64 7.38 -20.88
CA THR A 91 7.57 7.25 -22.33
C THR A 91 8.37 8.37 -23.02
N ASP A 92 8.63 8.26 -24.32
CA ASP A 92 9.24 9.30 -25.16
C ASP A 92 8.47 10.64 -25.10
N LYS A 93 7.16 10.58 -24.76
CA LYS A 93 6.30 11.76 -24.56
C LYS A 93 6.36 12.35 -23.15
N GLY A 94 7.19 11.79 -22.27
CA GLY A 94 7.37 12.27 -20.91
C GLY A 94 6.26 11.89 -19.92
N ASN A 95 5.42 10.89 -20.23
CA ASN A 95 4.41 10.36 -19.29
C ASN A 95 4.95 9.13 -18.57
N ALA A 96 4.74 9.00 -17.27
CA ALA A 96 5.08 7.82 -16.49
C ALA A 96 4.08 6.66 -16.67
N TYR A 97 3.19 6.78 -17.65
CA TYR A 97 2.28 5.71 -18.08
C TYR A 97 2.15 5.69 -19.60
N TYR A 98 1.78 4.53 -20.13
CA TYR A 98 1.41 4.32 -21.52
C TYR A 98 -0.04 3.81 -21.60
N LYS A 99 -0.86 4.39 -22.47
CA LYS A 99 -2.19 3.87 -22.78
C LYS A 99 -2.13 3.12 -24.10
N ASP A 100 -2.40 1.80 -24.06
CA ASP A 100 -2.37 0.97 -25.26
C ASP A 100 -3.62 1.17 -26.15
N TYR A 101 -3.62 0.54 -27.34
CA TYR A 101 -4.73 0.67 -28.30
C TYR A 101 -6.04 0.01 -27.84
N GLU A 102 -5.98 -0.87 -26.83
CA GLU A 102 -7.15 -1.48 -26.19
C GLU A 102 -7.70 -0.59 -25.07
N GLY A 103 -7.01 0.50 -24.72
CA GLY A 103 -7.40 1.43 -23.69
C GLY A 103 -6.77 1.14 -22.33
N ASN A 104 -5.97 0.07 -22.18
CA ASN A 104 -5.32 -0.27 -20.91
C ASN A 104 -4.15 0.67 -20.60
N TYR A 105 -3.95 0.95 -19.32
CA TYR A 105 -2.86 1.78 -18.82
C TYR A 105 -1.75 0.92 -18.24
N TRP A 106 -0.53 1.25 -18.63
CA TRP A 106 0.68 0.54 -18.26
C TRP A 106 1.69 1.47 -17.60
N THR A 107 2.39 0.99 -16.60
CA THR A 107 3.55 1.65 -15.98
C THR A 107 4.75 0.75 -16.03
N LEU A 108 5.95 1.34 -16.10
CA LEU A 108 7.21 0.63 -16.01
C LEU A 108 8.01 1.16 -14.83
N SER A 109 8.48 0.28 -13.96
CA SER A 109 9.34 0.63 -12.83
C SER A 109 10.54 -0.28 -12.74
N LEU A 110 11.59 0.17 -12.05
CA LEU A 110 12.78 -0.62 -11.78
C LEU A 110 12.44 -1.76 -10.81
N PHE A 111 12.84 -2.99 -11.16
CA PHE A 111 12.77 -4.11 -10.23
C PHE A 111 13.89 -4.00 -9.19
N ILE A 112 13.55 -4.11 -7.90
CA ILE A 112 14.51 -4.04 -6.80
C ILE A 112 15.11 -5.44 -6.59
N LYS A 113 16.23 -5.72 -7.28
CA LYS A 113 16.90 -7.02 -7.22
C LYS A 113 17.37 -7.38 -5.80
N GLY A 114 17.34 -8.69 -5.50
CA GLY A 114 17.76 -9.21 -4.20
C GLY A 114 16.85 -8.75 -3.05
N SER A 115 15.62 -8.37 -3.36
CA SER A 115 14.59 -8.13 -2.36
C SER A 115 13.69 -9.34 -2.19
N LYS A 116 13.05 -9.42 -1.01
CA LYS A 116 11.99 -10.38 -0.68
C LYS A 116 10.88 -9.67 0.09
N SER A 117 9.70 -10.25 0.14
CA SER A 117 8.58 -9.81 0.97
C SER A 117 8.03 -10.98 1.79
N TYR A 118 7.15 -10.69 2.74
CA TYR A 118 6.52 -11.69 3.61
C TYR A 118 5.00 -11.58 3.49
N ASP A 119 4.34 -12.64 3.07
CA ASP A 119 2.86 -12.73 3.09
C ASP A 119 2.35 -13.01 4.51
N VAL A 120 3.12 -13.78 5.29
CA VAL A 120 2.88 -14.06 6.71
C VAL A 120 4.16 -13.79 7.49
N ILE A 121 4.04 -13.07 8.60
CA ILE A 121 5.18 -12.70 9.44
C ILE A 121 5.65 -13.93 10.24
N PRO A 122 6.94 -14.33 10.12
CA PRO A 122 7.41 -15.57 10.71
C PRO A 122 7.77 -15.45 12.22
N ASN A 123 8.06 -14.26 12.71
CA ASN A 123 8.47 -14.02 14.10
C ASN A 123 8.43 -12.54 14.49
N SER A 124 8.56 -12.24 15.78
CA SER A 124 8.52 -10.88 16.34
C SER A 124 9.65 -9.98 15.81
N GLN A 125 10.82 -10.53 15.45
CA GLN A 125 11.90 -9.73 14.89
C GLN A 125 11.51 -9.16 13.51
N ILE A 126 10.87 -9.95 12.67
CA ILE A 126 10.36 -9.48 11.38
C ILE A 126 9.20 -8.51 11.60
N ALA A 127 8.29 -8.76 12.55
CA ALA A 127 7.24 -7.80 12.92
C ALA A 127 7.82 -6.43 13.30
N TYR A 128 8.89 -6.41 14.09
CA TYR A 128 9.61 -5.18 14.42
C TYR A 128 10.18 -4.50 13.19
N GLN A 129 10.79 -5.26 12.27
CA GLN A 129 11.34 -4.71 11.02
C GLN A 129 10.24 -4.18 10.08
N VAL A 130 9.05 -4.79 10.07
CA VAL A 130 7.87 -4.23 9.37
C VAL A 130 7.51 -2.86 9.96
N GLY A 131 7.46 -2.77 11.29
CA GLY A 131 7.24 -1.50 12.00
C GLY A 131 8.29 -0.43 11.64
N ILE A 132 9.58 -0.80 11.62
CA ILE A 132 10.68 0.08 11.17
C ILE A 132 10.44 0.56 9.74
N GLY A 133 10.12 -0.35 8.81
CA GLY A 133 9.93 -0.01 7.38
C GLY A 133 8.77 0.95 7.15
N PHE A 134 7.62 0.68 7.75
CA PHE A 134 6.45 1.56 7.63
C PHE A 134 6.62 2.88 8.38
N GLY A 135 7.20 2.85 9.59
CA GLY A 135 7.52 4.09 10.30
C GLY A 135 8.54 4.96 9.56
N GLU A 136 9.48 4.35 8.85
CA GLU A 136 10.44 5.06 7.99
C GLU A 136 9.75 5.66 6.75
N PHE A 137 8.78 4.95 6.16
CA PHE A 137 7.97 5.50 5.07
C PHE A 137 7.21 6.74 5.53
N GLU A 138 6.47 6.65 6.66
CA GLU A 138 5.79 7.80 7.27
C GLU A 138 6.74 8.98 7.52
N ASN A 139 7.94 8.68 8.01
CA ASN A 139 8.96 9.72 8.22
C ASN A 139 9.36 10.38 6.90
N ARG A 140 9.61 9.60 5.86
CA ARG A 140 10.06 10.13 4.55
C ARG A 140 9.04 11.01 3.85
N ILE A 141 7.74 10.84 4.13
CA ILE A 141 6.65 11.61 3.53
C ILE A 141 6.07 12.67 4.47
N SER A 142 6.59 12.78 5.70
CA SER A 142 5.99 13.60 6.78
C SER A 142 5.88 15.09 6.49
N ASP A 143 6.77 15.63 5.67
CA ASP A 143 6.83 17.03 5.25
C ASP A 143 6.26 17.27 3.83
N PHE A 144 5.61 16.25 3.25
CA PHE A 144 4.91 16.39 1.97
C PHE A 144 3.51 16.99 2.19
N ASP A 145 3.14 17.98 1.38
CA ASP A 145 1.77 18.53 1.44
C ASP A 145 0.77 17.56 0.80
N SER A 146 0.00 16.87 1.63
CA SER A 146 -0.99 15.90 1.20
C SER A 146 -2.07 16.49 0.27
N LYS A 147 -2.30 17.82 0.28
CA LYS A 147 -3.26 18.51 -0.61
C LYS A 147 -2.86 18.48 -2.08
N LEU A 148 -1.59 18.14 -2.38
CA LEU A 148 -1.11 17.97 -3.75
C LEU A 148 -1.58 16.64 -4.37
N LEU A 149 -2.04 15.71 -3.55
CA LEU A 149 -2.56 14.41 -3.97
C LEU A 149 -4.07 14.44 -4.15
N ILE A 150 -4.56 13.57 -5.03
CA ILE A 150 -5.99 13.29 -5.18
C ILE A 150 -6.39 12.01 -4.45
N GLU A 151 -7.65 11.85 -4.12
CA GLU A 151 -8.20 10.55 -3.72
C GLU A 151 -8.23 9.61 -4.92
N THR A 152 -7.42 8.54 -4.91
CA THR A 152 -7.38 7.53 -5.99
C THR A 152 -8.61 6.64 -5.98
N ILE A 153 -9.16 6.38 -4.80
CA ILE A 153 -10.44 5.72 -4.57
C ILE A 153 -11.28 6.63 -3.65
N PRO A 154 -12.28 7.34 -4.19
CA PRO A 154 -13.08 8.27 -3.39
C PRO A 154 -13.74 7.60 -2.19
N LEU A 155 -13.61 8.22 -1.01
CA LEU A 155 -14.20 7.74 0.25
C LEU A 155 -13.75 6.31 0.62
N PHE A 156 -12.49 5.93 0.35
CA PHE A 156 -11.99 4.55 0.52
C PHE A 156 -12.18 4.05 1.96
N HIS A 157 -11.69 4.80 2.96
CA HIS A 157 -11.81 4.48 4.39
C HIS A 157 -12.95 5.26 5.09
N ASN A 158 -14.00 5.68 4.36
CA ASN A 158 -15.10 6.43 4.95
C ASN A 158 -16.10 5.50 5.64
N VAL A 159 -16.03 5.41 6.96
CA VAL A 159 -16.89 4.54 7.77
C VAL A 159 -18.40 4.79 7.58
N PRO A 160 -18.90 6.04 7.57
CA PRO A 160 -20.32 6.30 7.29
C PRO A 160 -20.79 5.77 5.93
N ARG A 161 -19.93 5.83 4.92
CA ARG A 161 -20.22 5.22 3.60
C ARG A 161 -20.33 3.72 3.72
N ARG A 162 -19.38 3.06 4.39
CA ARG A 162 -19.38 1.59 4.57
C ARG A 162 -20.58 1.10 5.34
N GLN A 163 -21.00 1.82 6.37
CA GLN A 163 -22.23 1.52 7.12
C GLN A 163 -23.50 1.65 6.25
N ARG A 164 -23.58 2.68 5.37
CA ARG A 164 -24.70 2.79 4.41
C ARG A 164 -24.70 1.63 3.41
N GLU A 165 -23.53 1.31 2.81
CA GLU A 165 -23.39 0.20 1.87
C GLU A 165 -23.81 -1.13 2.52
N LEU A 166 -23.40 -1.38 3.77
CA LEU A 166 -23.83 -2.56 4.53
C LEU A 166 -25.34 -2.58 4.73
N LYS A 167 -25.94 -1.46 5.15
CA LYS A 167 -27.39 -1.36 5.35
C LYS A 167 -28.16 -1.61 4.05
N GLU A 168 -27.68 -1.08 2.93
CA GLU A 168 -28.28 -1.31 1.62
C GLU A 168 -28.15 -2.76 1.16
N ALA A 169 -26.99 -3.40 1.42
CA ALA A 169 -26.77 -4.80 1.12
C ALA A 169 -27.69 -5.69 1.93
N LEU A 170 -27.84 -5.44 3.23
CA LEU A 170 -28.75 -6.19 4.11
C LEU A 170 -30.21 -6.08 3.70
N ALA A 171 -30.64 -4.89 3.22
CA ALA A 171 -32.01 -4.69 2.73
C ALA A 171 -32.33 -5.52 1.46
N LYS A 172 -31.30 -5.96 0.73
CA LYS A 172 -31.42 -6.75 -0.51
C LYS A 172 -31.01 -8.23 -0.32
N ALA A 173 -30.43 -8.57 0.83
CA ALA A 173 -29.92 -9.90 1.10
C ALA A 173 -31.05 -10.92 1.29
N ARG A 174 -30.78 -12.15 0.88
CA ARG A 174 -31.69 -13.28 1.15
C ARG A 174 -31.62 -13.69 2.62
N PRO A 175 -32.71 -14.29 3.17
CA PRO A 175 -32.74 -14.72 4.58
C PRO A 175 -31.60 -15.67 4.95
N ASP A 176 -31.19 -16.59 4.05
CA ASP A 176 -30.08 -17.51 4.26
C ASP A 176 -28.72 -16.79 4.40
N GLN A 177 -28.51 -15.72 3.63
CA GLN A 177 -27.30 -14.89 3.72
C GLN A 177 -27.24 -14.10 5.04
N ILE A 178 -28.39 -13.55 5.48
CA ILE A 178 -28.50 -12.83 6.75
C ILE A 178 -28.19 -13.75 7.92
N GLU A 179 -28.80 -14.96 7.93
CA GLU A 179 -28.57 -15.94 8.99
C GLU A 179 -27.11 -16.40 9.03
N ALA A 180 -26.49 -16.70 7.86
CA ALA A 180 -25.08 -17.07 7.76
C ALA A 180 -24.11 -15.97 8.25
N SER A 181 -24.53 -14.71 8.20
CA SER A 181 -23.72 -13.54 8.60
C SER A 181 -24.07 -13.00 10.01
N LYS A 182 -25.01 -13.62 10.70
CA LYS A 182 -25.61 -13.07 11.93
C LYS A 182 -24.58 -12.77 13.01
N GLU A 183 -23.71 -13.70 13.31
CA GLU A 183 -22.68 -13.55 14.33
C GLU A 183 -21.72 -12.38 14.01
N LEU A 184 -21.29 -12.28 12.75
CA LEU A 184 -20.45 -11.20 12.28
C LEU A 184 -21.16 -9.83 12.37
N LEU A 185 -22.45 -9.78 12.01
CA LEU A 185 -23.25 -8.57 12.10
C LEU A 185 -23.47 -8.11 13.55
N GLU A 186 -23.67 -9.06 14.48
CA GLU A 186 -23.72 -8.77 15.91
C GLU A 186 -22.38 -8.26 16.45
N TYR A 187 -21.27 -8.82 15.96
CA TYR A 187 -19.94 -8.37 16.31
C TYR A 187 -19.69 -6.92 15.81
N LEU A 188 -20.00 -6.62 14.55
CA LEU A 188 -19.83 -5.28 13.96
C LEU A 188 -20.63 -4.21 14.72
N LYS A 189 -21.87 -4.51 15.14
CA LYS A 189 -22.70 -3.59 15.94
C LYS A 189 -22.04 -3.11 17.24
N LYS A 190 -21.17 -3.93 17.84
CA LYS A 190 -20.46 -3.55 19.08
C LYS A 190 -19.46 -2.43 18.85
N PHE A 191 -18.99 -2.25 17.61
CA PHE A 191 -17.96 -1.27 17.24
C PHE A 191 -18.49 -0.08 16.45
N ASP A 192 -19.77 -0.06 16.06
CA ASP A 192 -20.37 0.97 15.22
C ASP A 192 -20.01 2.40 15.66
N ASN A 193 -20.14 2.72 16.94
CA ASN A 193 -19.83 4.05 17.47
C ASN A 193 -18.31 4.30 17.52
N LYS A 194 -17.52 3.29 17.87
CA LYS A 194 -16.04 3.43 17.95
C LYS A 194 -15.42 3.68 16.58
N MET A 195 -15.91 3.00 15.56
CA MET A 195 -15.46 3.22 14.19
C MET A 195 -15.75 4.64 13.70
N LEU A 196 -16.83 5.27 14.17
CA LEU A 196 -17.17 6.66 13.82
C LEU A 196 -16.30 7.70 14.53
N GLU A 197 -15.71 7.41 15.68
CA GLU A 197 -14.90 8.36 16.45
C GLU A 197 -13.70 8.89 15.64
N LEU A 198 -12.96 8.02 14.94
CA LEU A 198 -11.84 8.44 14.11
C LEU A 198 -12.30 9.29 12.92
N GLN A 199 -13.40 8.88 12.28
CA GLN A 199 -13.97 9.65 11.19
C GLN A 199 -14.39 11.05 11.65
N GLN A 200 -15.05 11.16 12.78
CA GLN A 200 -15.46 12.44 13.36
C GLN A 200 -14.24 13.31 13.67
N MET A 201 -13.21 12.78 14.34
CA MET A 201 -11.98 13.50 14.64
C MET A 201 -11.25 13.99 13.38
N LYS A 202 -11.30 13.20 12.29
CA LYS A 202 -10.79 13.59 10.98
C LYS A 202 -11.59 14.74 10.39
N ASP A 203 -12.92 14.64 10.39
CA ASP A 203 -13.82 15.64 9.79
C ASP A 203 -13.79 16.97 10.55
N GLU A 204 -13.58 16.93 11.86
CA GLU A 204 -13.37 18.10 12.74
C GLU A 204 -11.94 18.68 12.66
N GLY A 205 -11.02 18.05 11.91
CA GLY A 205 -9.64 18.49 11.80
C GLY A 205 -8.78 18.27 13.05
N ILE A 206 -9.24 17.48 14.02
CA ILE A 206 -8.50 17.09 15.23
C ILE A 206 -7.34 16.18 14.87
N LEU A 207 -7.55 15.27 13.91
CA LEU A 207 -6.51 14.44 13.31
C LEU A 207 -6.07 15.09 11.99
N PRO A 208 -4.77 15.38 11.83
CA PRO A 208 -4.28 16.01 10.62
C PRO A 208 -4.34 15.05 9.43
N LEU A 209 -4.69 15.58 8.25
CA LEU A 209 -4.50 14.85 7.01
C LEU A 209 -3.00 14.79 6.66
N ARG A 210 -2.56 13.58 6.37
CA ARG A 210 -1.20 13.23 5.93
C ARG A 210 -1.26 12.57 4.56
N VAL A 211 -0.13 12.32 3.96
CA VAL A 211 -0.04 11.28 2.92
C VAL A 211 -0.15 9.95 3.61
N THR A 212 -1.03 9.08 3.15
CA THR A 212 -1.18 7.71 3.64
C THR A 212 -1.09 6.72 2.49
N HIS A 213 -0.57 5.54 2.77
CA HIS A 213 -0.46 4.47 1.79
C HIS A 213 -1.82 3.81 1.54
N ASN A 214 -2.60 3.61 2.61
CA ASN A 214 -3.94 3.01 2.66
C ASN A 214 -4.03 1.53 2.24
N ASP A 215 -2.90 0.85 2.09
CA ASP A 215 -2.77 -0.61 1.90
C ASP A 215 -1.42 -1.08 2.47
N MET A 216 -1.16 -0.79 3.76
CA MET A 216 0.11 -1.09 4.44
C MET A 216 0.21 -2.56 4.88
N LYS A 217 -0.09 -3.48 3.99
CA LYS A 217 0.13 -4.91 4.23
C LYS A 217 1.61 -5.25 4.32
N ALA A 218 1.94 -6.25 5.12
CA ALA A 218 3.33 -6.68 5.30
C ALA A 218 4.03 -7.05 3.98
N ASN A 219 3.32 -7.63 3.02
CA ASN A 219 3.87 -7.98 1.71
C ASN A 219 4.09 -6.78 0.76
N ASN A 220 3.58 -5.59 1.11
CA ASN A 220 3.90 -4.34 0.44
C ASN A 220 5.19 -3.68 0.96
N LEU A 221 5.94 -4.37 1.82
CA LEU A 221 7.27 -3.97 2.26
C LEU A 221 8.32 -4.95 1.73
N LEU A 222 9.30 -4.44 0.99
CA LEU A 222 10.45 -5.20 0.54
C LEU A 222 11.56 -5.16 1.58
N PHE A 223 12.26 -6.30 1.71
CA PHE A 223 13.41 -6.50 2.60
C PHE A 223 14.64 -6.90 1.81
N ASP A 224 15.81 -6.64 2.34
CA ASP A 224 17.07 -7.22 1.86
C ASP A 224 17.24 -8.67 2.36
N HIS A 225 18.37 -9.29 1.99
CA HIS A 225 18.67 -10.67 2.38
C HIS A 225 18.91 -10.83 3.91
N ASN A 226 19.19 -9.74 4.62
CA ASN A 226 19.39 -9.70 6.07
C ASN A 226 18.12 -9.25 6.83
N ASP A 227 16.97 -9.21 6.17
CA ASP A 227 15.69 -8.79 6.74
C ASP A 227 15.62 -7.30 7.13
N HIS A 228 16.49 -6.46 6.59
CA HIS A 228 16.33 -5.02 6.77
C HIS A 228 15.34 -4.45 5.75
N PRO A 229 14.43 -3.55 6.17
CA PRO A 229 13.46 -2.95 5.25
C PRO A 229 14.14 -2.09 4.18
N LEU A 230 13.69 -2.25 2.95
CA LEU A 230 14.18 -1.54 1.78
C LEU A 230 13.23 -0.48 1.30
N CYS A 231 12.05 -0.90 0.85
CA CYS A 231 11.13 -0.05 0.10
C CYS A 231 9.69 -0.48 0.32
N VAL A 232 8.81 0.47 0.58
CA VAL A 232 7.36 0.27 0.50
C VAL A 232 6.95 0.35 -0.96
N ILE A 233 6.17 -0.63 -1.42
CA ILE A 233 5.71 -0.78 -2.80
C ILE A 233 4.18 -0.72 -2.87
N ASP A 234 3.62 -0.80 -4.07
CA ASP A 234 2.17 -0.76 -4.35
C ASP A 234 1.50 0.55 -3.89
N LEU A 235 1.97 1.66 -4.45
CA LEU A 235 1.50 3.01 -4.11
C LEU A 235 0.19 3.41 -4.83
N ASP A 236 -0.62 2.47 -5.29
CA ASP A 236 -1.84 2.77 -6.06
C ASP A 236 -2.92 3.45 -5.21
N THR A 237 -2.90 3.20 -3.92
CA THR A 237 -3.82 3.76 -2.94
C THR A 237 -3.26 4.97 -2.18
N VAL A 238 -2.06 5.45 -2.59
CA VAL A 238 -1.46 6.60 -1.91
C VAL A 238 -2.28 7.87 -2.14
N MET A 239 -2.84 8.42 -1.05
CA MET A 239 -3.74 9.58 -1.07
C MET A 239 -3.80 10.27 0.30
N PRO A 240 -4.48 11.43 0.43
CA PRO A 240 -4.68 12.06 1.74
C PRO A 240 -5.50 11.17 2.68
N GLY A 241 -5.01 10.99 3.90
CA GLY A 241 -5.67 10.21 4.95
C GLY A 241 -5.19 10.56 6.35
N ILE A 242 -5.52 9.75 7.33
CA ILE A 242 -4.99 9.81 8.70
C ILE A 242 -4.08 8.61 8.94
N VAL A 243 -3.01 8.80 9.70
CA VAL A 243 -2.00 7.75 9.97
C VAL A 243 -2.58 6.46 10.57
N HIS A 244 -3.78 6.56 11.17
CA HIS A 244 -4.50 5.43 11.75
C HIS A 244 -4.87 4.36 10.71
N TYR A 245 -5.18 4.77 9.47
CA TYR A 245 -5.49 3.83 8.40
C TYR A 245 -4.29 2.93 8.08
N ASP A 246 -3.11 3.53 7.97
CA ASP A 246 -1.87 2.82 7.68
C ASP A 246 -1.43 1.94 8.85
N PHE A 247 -1.51 2.47 10.07
CA PHE A 247 -1.16 1.71 11.27
C PHE A 247 -2.10 0.51 11.49
N GLY A 248 -3.41 0.71 11.35
CA GLY A 248 -4.41 -0.35 11.54
C GLY A 248 -4.28 -1.46 10.50
N ASP A 249 -4.12 -1.09 9.22
CA ASP A 249 -3.95 -2.07 8.15
C ASP A 249 -2.64 -2.87 8.28
N ALA A 250 -1.56 -2.20 8.68
CA ALA A 250 -0.29 -2.87 8.97
C ALA A 250 -0.43 -3.89 10.11
N ILE A 251 -1.14 -3.53 11.20
CA ILE A 251 -1.40 -4.47 12.30
C ILE A 251 -2.27 -5.63 11.86
N ARG A 252 -3.34 -5.37 11.09
CA ARG A 252 -4.22 -6.41 10.55
C ARG A 252 -3.44 -7.49 9.79
N SER A 253 -2.43 -7.09 9.03
CA SER A 253 -1.61 -8.04 8.25
C SER A 253 -0.42 -8.58 9.03
N ALA A 254 0.33 -7.75 9.74
CA ALA A 254 1.57 -8.15 10.41
C ALA A 254 1.36 -8.92 11.72
N CYS A 255 0.21 -8.73 12.38
CA CYS A 255 -0.09 -9.41 13.64
C CYS A 255 -1.03 -10.62 13.48
N ASN A 256 -1.38 -10.98 12.26
CA ASN A 256 -2.15 -12.17 11.95
C ASN A 256 -1.21 -13.37 11.76
N THR A 257 -1.58 -14.52 12.35
CA THR A 257 -0.82 -15.77 12.23
C THR A 257 -1.06 -16.51 10.93
N ALA A 258 -2.10 -16.15 10.18
CA ALA A 258 -2.51 -16.80 8.93
C ALA A 258 -2.39 -15.83 7.74
N GLY A 259 -2.31 -16.38 6.53
CA GLY A 259 -2.34 -15.60 5.29
C GLY A 259 -3.70 -14.92 5.08
N GLU A 260 -3.70 -13.81 4.32
CA GLU A 260 -4.90 -13.01 4.04
C GLU A 260 -6.00 -13.83 3.31
N GLU A 261 -5.61 -14.85 2.56
CA GLU A 261 -6.50 -15.73 1.77
C GLU A 261 -6.92 -17.01 2.53
N THR A 262 -6.55 -17.16 3.80
CA THR A 262 -6.89 -18.39 4.55
C THR A 262 -8.39 -18.55 4.69
N ARG A 263 -8.88 -19.78 4.50
CA ARG A 263 -10.30 -20.15 4.67
C ARG A 263 -10.56 -20.85 5.99
N ASP A 264 -9.51 -21.32 6.65
CA ASP A 264 -9.58 -21.93 7.97
C ASP A 264 -9.45 -20.81 9.03
N LEU A 265 -10.60 -20.44 9.60
CA LEU A 265 -10.64 -19.36 10.60
C LEU A 265 -10.01 -19.78 11.92
N ASP A 266 -9.82 -21.07 12.17
CA ASP A 266 -9.14 -21.59 13.37
C ASP A 266 -7.63 -21.32 13.33
N GLU A 267 -7.06 -21.02 12.14
CA GLU A 267 -5.67 -20.59 11.98
C GLU A 267 -5.47 -19.07 12.20
N VAL A 268 -6.56 -18.31 12.19
CA VAL A 268 -6.53 -16.84 12.26
C VAL A 268 -6.47 -16.39 13.72
N HIS A 269 -5.28 -16.02 14.19
CA HIS A 269 -5.08 -15.51 15.54
C HIS A 269 -4.36 -14.17 15.52
N PHE A 270 -4.75 -13.29 16.45
CA PHE A 270 -4.00 -12.08 16.71
C PHE A 270 -2.80 -12.40 17.63
N ASN A 271 -1.59 -12.09 17.16
CA ASN A 271 -0.36 -12.31 17.93
C ASN A 271 0.07 -11.02 18.63
N MET A 272 -0.04 -11.01 19.96
CA MET A 272 0.30 -9.84 20.77
C MET A 272 1.80 -9.51 20.77
N ASP A 273 2.67 -10.53 20.72
CA ASP A 273 4.13 -10.30 20.66
C ASP A 273 4.52 -9.62 19.34
N TYR A 274 3.82 -9.96 18.24
CA TYR A 274 4.02 -9.30 16.94
C TYR A 274 3.52 -7.85 16.99
N PHE A 275 2.38 -7.61 17.64
CA PHE A 275 1.86 -6.25 17.81
C PHE A 275 2.82 -5.37 18.61
N GLU A 276 3.33 -5.85 19.73
CA GLU A 276 4.29 -5.10 20.56
C GLU A 276 5.58 -4.81 19.79
N ALA A 277 6.11 -5.81 19.07
CA ALA A 277 7.31 -5.67 18.27
C ALA A 277 7.09 -4.67 17.11
N PHE A 278 5.98 -4.81 16.35
CA PHE A 278 5.62 -3.89 15.27
C PHE A 278 5.47 -2.46 15.81
N ALA A 279 4.69 -2.27 16.87
CA ALA A 279 4.44 -0.95 17.44
C ALA A 279 5.75 -0.29 17.94
N ALA A 280 6.66 -1.07 18.53
CA ALA A 280 7.97 -0.57 18.94
C ALA A 280 8.78 -0.07 17.73
N GLY A 281 8.86 -0.87 16.65
CA GLY A 281 9.56 -0.49 15.42
C GLY A 281 8.94 0.74 14.74
N PHE A 282 7.62 0.78 14.60
CA PHE A 282 6.91 1.92 14.02
C PHE A 282 7.15 3.20 14.84
N MET A 283 6.99 3.13 16.15
CA MET A 283 7.19 4.27 17.04
C MET A 283 8.65 4.74 17.11
N GLU A 284 9.62 3.86 16.90
CA GLU A 284 11.03 4.27 16.80
C GLU A 284 11.24 5.30 15.69
N LYS A 285 10.59 5.11 14.53
CA LYS A 285 10.74 5.97 13.34
C LYS A 285 9.71 7.10 13.26
N ALA A 286 8.49 6.88 13.74
CA ALA A 286 7.37 7.79 13.51
C ALA A 286 6.96 8.62 14.75
N LYS A 287 7.34 8.24 15.98
CA LYS A 287 6.84 8.90 17.22
C LYS A 287 6.99 10.42 17.25
N HIS A 288 8.05 10.96 16.64
CA HIS A 288 8.32 12.41 16.64
C HIS A 288 7.46 13.19 15.65
N LEU A 289 6.82 12.50 14.69
CA LEU A 289 5.93 13.06 13.68
C LEU A 289 4.49 13.17 14.17
N LEU A 290 4.13 12.28 15.10
CA LEU A 290 2.75 12.12 15.56
C LEU A 290 2.41 13.16 16.64
N THR A 291 1.24 13.78 16.50
CA THR A 291 0.65 14.60 17.54
C THR A 291 0.31 13.77 18.79
N LEU A 292 0.09 14.43 19.92
CA LEU A 292 -0.33 13.72 21.13
C LEU A 292 -1.66 12.99 20.95
N LYS A 293 -2.58 13.57 20.15
CA LYS A 293 -3.88 12.97 19.88
C LYS A 293 -3.73 11.71 19.04
N GLU A 294 -2.96 11.78 17.94
CA GLU A 294 -2.67 10.60 17.11
C GLU A 294 -2.10 9.46 17.95
N LYS A 295 -1.08 9.73 18.79
CA LYS A 295 -0.48 8.69 19.67
C LYS A 295 -1.49 8.03 20.60
N LYS A 296 -2.44 8.81 21.15
CA LYS A 296 -3.44 8.29 22.10
C LYS A 296 -4.54 7.48 21.43
N THR A 297 -4.76 7.70 20.14
CA THR A 297 -5.84 7.04 19.39
C THR A 297 -5.34 6.08 18.32
N LEU A 298 -4.02 5.90 18.19
CA LEU A 298 -3.41 5.12 17.11
C LEU A 298 -3.94 3.67 17.03
N ALA A 299 -4.15 3.03 18.17
CA ALA A 299 -4.71 1.68 18.26
C ALA A 299 -6.23 1.59 17.95
N GLN A 300 -6.86 2.70 17.56
CA GLN A 300 -8.25 2.71 17.08
C GLN A 300 -8.34 2.60 15.54
N GLY A 301 -7.18 2.60 14.86
CA GLY A 301 -7.05 2.49 13.41
C GLY A 301 -7.43 1.16 12.83
#